data_3968f073a92133bef04349f4bf1bd5d8
#
_entry.id   3968f073a92133bef04349f4bf1bd5d8
#
_cell.length_a   1.000
_cell.length_b   1.000
_cell.length_c   1.000
_cell.angle_alpha   90.00
_cell.angle_beta   90.00
_cell.angle_gamma   90.00
#
_symmetry.space_group_name_H-M   'P 1'
#
loop_
_entity.id
_entity.type
_entity.pdbx_description
1 polymer ?
#
loop_
_entity_poly.entity_id
_entity_poly.type
_entity_poly.pdbx_seq_one_letter_code
_entity_poly.pdbx_strand_id
1 'polypeptide(L)'
;MKKIIVITGPTGVGKTKLSIALAKKINGEIINADSMQVYKSLDIGTAKIQEKEKEGIPHHLFDICDVNDNYTIFNYQHDARKKISEISNRNHTPIFVGGSGLYIKAALYDYKLVNEEFHSEFDELTNEELLNEIKMIHDTDIHVNNRKRLVRELNKIKNNSVNTSEIMKPLYDIVVIGLTTDRDKLYEIINNRVDIMLKEGLEKEVKTLYDKGINSKAIETGIGYKELYKYFNHEISFDEAVNLIKKNSRNYAKRQYTFFNHQMKTIWFNVDFNDFDKTISDVYNHLNNY
;
A
#
# COMPACT_ATOMS: atom_id res chain seq x y z
N MET A 1 25.88 0.59 -4.65
CA MET A 1 24.50 1.16 -4.71
C MET A 1 24.07 1.55 -3.31
N LYS A 2 23.13 2.51 -3.17
CA LYS A 2 22.59 2.86 -1.84
C LYS A 2 21.72 1.69 -1.34
N LYS A 3 21.96 1.22 -0.10
CA LYS A 3 21.17 0.14 0.53
C LYS A 3 19.82 0.70 1.00
N ILE A 4 18.74 0.05 0.64
CA ILE A 4 17.37 0.41 1.04
C ILE A 4 16.70 -0.79 1.68
N ILE A 5 16.08 -0.57 2.83
CA ILE A 5 15.32 -1.59 3.52
C ILE A 5 13.83 -1.36 3.28
N VAL A 6 13.11 -2.41 2.98
CA VAL A 6 11.64 -2.42 2.86
C VAL A 6 11.08 -3.32 3.95
N ILE A 7 10.17 -2.79 4.75
CA ILE A 7 9.42 -3.54 5.77
C ILE A 7 7.97 -3.60 5.33
N THR A 8 7.52 -4.79 4.97
CA THR A 8 6.17 -5.05 4.47
C THR A 8 5.47 -6.16 5.25
N GLY A 9 4.23 -6.43 4.89
CA GLY A 9 3.37 -7.43 5.51
C GLY A 9 1.96 -6.88 5.75
N PRO A 10 1.01 -7.71 6.14
CA PRO A 10 -0.36 -7.30 6.41
C PRO A 10 -0.46 -6.31 7.56
N THR A 11 -1.64 -5.70 7.71
CA THR A 11 -1.89 -4.80 8.85
C THR A 11 -1.88 -5.58 10.18
N GLY A 12 -1.41 -4.95 11.24
CA GLY A 12 -1.41 -5.51 12.60
C GLY A 12 -0.25 -6.41 12.98
N VAL A 13 0.65 -6.77 12.04
CA VAL A 13 1.80 -7.67 12.32
C VAL A 13 3.03 -6.98 12.94
N GLY A 14 2.95 -5.69 13.29
CA GLY A 14 4.04 -5.00 13.99
C GLY A 14 5.07 -4.29 13.11
N LYS A 15 4.75 -3.98 11.83
CA LYS A 15 5.67 -3.24 10.93
C LYS A 15 6.23 -1.96 11.56
N THR A 16 5.38 -1.15 12.18
CA THR A 16 5.76 0.11 12.83
C THR A 16 6.76 -0.13 13.96
N LYS A 17 6.49 -1.09 14.86
CA LYS A 17 7.40 -1.43 15.96
C LYS A 17 8.75 -1.89 15.43
N LEU A 18 8.77 -2.78 14.43
CA LEU A 18 10.01 -3.24 13.80
C LEU A 18 10.78 -2.09 13.15
N SER A 19 10.09 -1.23 12.40
CA SER A 19 10.75 -0.14 11.65
C SER A 19 11.43 0.86 12.56
N ILE A 20 10.80 1.25 13.67
CA ILE A 20 11.38 2.17 14.66
C ILE A 20 12.60 1.53 15.34
N ALA A 21 12.47 0.25 15.76
CA ALA A 21 13.59 -0.46 16.38
C ALA A 21 14.79 -0.60 15.45
N LEU A 22 14.56 -0.91 14.17
CA LEU A 22 15.63 -0.96 13.18
C LEU A 22 16.19 0.42 12.86
N ALA A 23 15.35 1.44 12.69
CA ALA A 23 15.80 2.81 12.43
C ALA A 23 16.79 3.31 13.49
N LYS A 24 16.53 3.03 14.77
CA LYS A 24 17.46 3.35 15.87
C LYS A 24 18.80 2.61 15.75
N LYS A 25 18.77 1.33 15.35
CA LYS A 25 19.98 0.48 15.28
C LYS A 25 20.89 0.81 14.09
N ILE A 26 20.31 1.27 12.97
CA ILE A 26 21.04 1.45 11.70
C ILE A 26 21.06 2.89 11.22
N ASN A 27 20.75 3.84 12.09
CA ASN A 27 20.65 5.26 11.75
C ASN A 27 19.72 5.49 10.53
N GLY A 28 18.49 4.96 10.62
CA GLY A 28 17.52 4.97 9.53
C GLY A 28 16.47 6.06 9.66
N GLU A 29 15.86 6.41 8.52
CA GLU A 29 14.67 7.27 8.45
C GLU A 29 13.58 6.55 7.69
N ILE A 30 12.32 6.73 8.10
CA ILE A 30 11.18 5.98 7.57
C ILE A 30 10.53 6.75 6.42
N ILE A 31 10.26 6.04 5.32
CA ILE A 31 9.47 6.52 4.18
C ILE A 31 8.17 5.71 4.16
N ASN A 32 7.04 6.41 4.24
CA ASN A 32 5.72 5.79 4.13
C ASN A 32 5.53 5.10 2.78
N ALA A 33 5.07 3.86 2.81
CA ALA A 33 4.69 3.08 1.64
C ALA A 33 3.24 2.55 1.75
N ASP A 34 2.36 3.34 2.34
CA ASP A 34 0.92 3.13 2.34
C ASP A 34 0.22 4.26 1.58
N SER A 35 -0.56 3.90 0.56
CA SER A 35 -1.20 4.86 -0.35
C SER A 35 -2.33 5.67 0.29
N MET A 36 -2.79 5.29 1.47
CA MET A 36 -3.84 6.01 2.19
C MET A 36 -3.27 6.95 3.25
N GLN A 37 -2.10 6.64 3.81
CA GLN A 37 -1.48 7.46 4.86
C GLN A 37 -0.81 8.74 4.33
N VAL A 38 -0.76 8.93 3.01
CA VAL A 38 -0.31 10.19 2.38
C VAL A 38 -1.33 11.32 2.56
N TYR A 39 -2.60 10.98 2.78
CA TYR A 39 -3.69 11.94 2.91
C TYR A 39 -3.86 12.42 4.34
N LYS A 40 -4.00 13.73 4.52
CA LYS A 40 -4.40 14.35 5.80
C LYS A 40 -5.81 13.90 6.18
N SER A 41 -6.09 13.86 7.48
CA SER A 41 -7.41 13.50 8.04
C SER A 41 -7.89 12.07 7.79
N LEU A 42 -7.04 11.21 7.24
CA LEU A 42 -7.27 9.77 7.17
C LEU A 42 -6.33 9.09 8.18
N ASP A 43 -6.67 9.17 9.46
CA ASP A 43 -5.77 8.81 10.56
C ASP A 43 -6.13 7.47 11.17
N ILE A 44 -7.34 7.35 11.73
CA ILE A 44 -7.79 6.14 12.43
C ILE A 44 -7.99 5.00 11.42
N GLY A 45 -8.71 5.25 10.33
CA GLY A 45 -9.02 4.22 9.33
C GLY A 45 -7.79 3.68 8.61
N THR A 46 -6.70 4.43 8.55
CA THR A 46 -5.42 3.99 7.99
C THR A 46 -4.45 3.49 9.06
N ALA A 47 -4.80 3.65 10.34
CA ALA A 47 -3.94 3.42 11.49
C ALA A 47 -2.59 4.13 11.32
N LYS A 48 -2.64 5.40 11.01
CA LYS A 48 -1.48 6.26 10.85
C LYS A 48 -0.72 6.39 12.17
N ILE A 49 0.59 6.34 12.09
CA ILE A 49 1.45 6.48 13.27
C ILE A 49 1.26 7.85 13.93
N GLN A 50 1.08 7.86 15.23
CA GLN A 50 0.98 9.09 16.02
C GLN A 50 2.38 9.63 16.38
N GLU A 51 2.50 10.93 16.62
CA GLU A 51 3.78 11.57 16.91
C GLU A 51 4.53 10.93 18.09
N LYS A 52 3.80 10.57 19.16
CA LYS A 52 4.38 9.89 20.34
C LYS A 52 4.97 8.51 20.04
N GLU A 53 4.48 7.85 18.97
CA GLU A 53 4.92 6.51 18.57
C GLU A 53 6.17 6.54 17.69
N LYS A 54 6.50 7.68 17.08
CA LYS A 54 7.66 7.84 16.20
C LYS A 54 9.00 7.79 16.95
N GLU A 55 8.99 8.00 18.25
CA GLU A 55 10.15 7.93 19.14
C GLU A 55 11.37 8.73 18.64
N GLY A 56 11.12 9.90 18.04
CA GLY A 56 12.13 10.78 17.48
C GLY A 56 12.69 10.35 16.12
N ILE A 57 12.23 9.26 15.54
CA ILE A 57 12.65 8.83 14.19
C ILE A 57 11.93 9.69 13.13
N PRO A 58 12.68 10.28 12.17
CA PRO A 58 12.05 11.01 11.07
C PRO A 58 11.18 10.09 10.20
N HIS A 59 9.94 10.54 9.95
CA HIS A 59 8.97 9.85 9.10
C HIS A 59 8.58 10.77 7.95
N HIS A 60 8.67 10.25 6.73
CA HIS A 60 8.46 11.00 5.50
C HIS A 60 7.26 10.46 4.72
N LEU A 61 6.63 11.33 3.93
CA LEU A 61 5.50 11.05 3.05
C LEU A 61 4.21 10.63 3.79
N PHE A 62 4.03 11.16 5.00
CA PHE A 62 2.77 11.16 5.72
C PHE A 62 2.13 12.54 5.60
N ASP A 63 0.82 12.63 5.50
CA ASP A 63 0.04 13.90 5.51
C ASP A 63 0.52 14.95 4.50
N ILE A 64 0.93 14.51 3.31
CA ILE A 64 1.54 15.37 2.28
C ILE A 64 0.53 15.97 1.30
N CYS A 65 -0.71 15.49 1.28
CA CYS A 65 -1.77 16.00 0.43
C CYS A 65 -3.13 15.99 1.15
N ASP A 66 -4.05 16.80 0.65
CA ASP A 66 -5.42 16.80 1.18
C ASP A 66 -6.23 15.62 0.61
N VAL A 67 -7.29 15.21 1.32
CA VAL A 67 -8.09 14.06 0.95
C VAL A 67 -8.77 14.20 -0.43
N ASN A 68 -8.96 15.44 -0.91
CA ASN A 68 -9.51 15.73 -2.24
C ASN A 68 -8.46 15.75 -3.35
N ASP A 69 -7.18 15.72 -3.00
CA ASP A 69 -6.12 15.76 -4.00
C ASP A 69 -6.02 14.42 -4.75
N ASN A 70 -5.64 14.51 -6.02
CA ASN A 70 -5.36 13.34 -6.82
C ASN A 70 -3.87 12.97 -6.72
N TYR A 71 -3.48 12.35 -5.61
CA TYR A 71 -2.10 11.87 -5.44
C TYR A 71 -1.90 10.52 -6.13
N THR A 72 -1.15 10.55 -7.21
CA THR A 72 -0.95 9.40 -8.10
C THR A 72 0.32 8.62 -7.77
N ILE A 73 0.46 7.43 -8.36
CA ILE A 73 1.71 6.65 -8.29
C ILE A 73 2.90 7.41 -8.88
N PHE A 74 2.67 8.30 -9.85
CA PHE A 74 3.69 9.17 -10.45
C PHE A 74 4.22 10.18 -9.40
N ASN A 75 3.32 10.83 -8.68
CA ASN A 75 3.69 11.74 -7.59
C ASN A 75 4.49 10.99 -6.53
N TYR A 76 4.01 9.81 -6.12
CA TYR A 76 4.70 9.00 -5.12
C TYR A 76 6.10 8.56 -5.58
N GLN A 77 6.25 8.10 -6.82
CA GLN A 77 7.57 7.72 -7.36
C GLN A 77 8.57 8.86 -7.29
N HIS A 78 8.15 10.05 -7.74
CA HIS A 78 8.99 11.25 -7.70
C HIS A 78 9.39 11.61 -6.27
N ASP A 79 8.41 11.72 -5.36
CA ASP A 79 8.62 12.15 -3.98
C ASP A 79 9.45 11.14 -3.18
N ALA A 80 9.17 9.84 -3.35
CA ALA A 80 9.92 8.78 -2.70
C ALA A 80 11.39 8.76 -3.15
N ARG A 81 11.66 8.88 -4.46
CA ARG A 81 13.05 8.95 -4.98
C ARG A 81 13.79 10.18 -4.49
N LYS A 82 13.11 11.32 -4.40
CA LYS A 82 13.66 12.54 -3.79
C LYS A 82 14.03 12.29 -2.33
N LYS A 83 13.13 11.67 -1.53
CA LYS A 83 13.41 11.35 -0.12
C LYS A 83 14.55 10.34 0.05
N ILE A 84 14.64 9.32 -0.78
CA ILE A 84 15.80 8.41 -0.79
C ILE A 84 17.09 9.20 -0.94
N SER A 85 17.14 10.13 -1.88
CA SER A 85 18.34 10.94 -2.13
C SER A 85 18.67 11.85 -0.94
N GLU A 86 17.70 12.55 -0.38
CA GLU A 86 17.84 13.42 0.77
C GLU A 86 18.37 12.67 2.01
N ILE A 87 17.76 11.52 2.33
CA ILE A 87 18.14 10.68 3.48
C ILE A 87 19.57 10.14 3.29
N SER A 88 19.85 9.59 2.11
CA SER A 88 21.18 9.02 1.84
C SER A 88 22.29 10.07 1.82
N ASN A 89 22.00 11.32 1.42
CA ASN A 89 22.99 12.41 1.44
C ASN A 89 23.33 12.84 2.88
N ARG A 90 22.48 12.54 3.84
CA ARG A 90 22.76 12.70 5.29
C ARG A 90 23.45 11.48 5.91
N ASN A 91 23.83 10.49 5.10
CA ASN A 91 24.38 9.20 5.55
C ASN A 91 23.42 8.40 6.43
N HIS A 92 22.10 8.57 6.23
CA HIS A 92 21.09 7.76 6.87
C HIS A 92 20.57 6.67 5.92
N THR A 93 20.01 5.61 6.48
CA THR A 93 19.46 4.49 5.72
C THR A 93 17.97 4.71 5.45
N PRO A 94 17.50 4.77 4.19
CA PRO A 94 16.09 4.84 3.88
C PRO A 94 15.40 3.52 4.20
N ILE A 95 14.29 3.57 4.97
CA ILE A 95 13.48 2.42 5.36
C ILE A 95 12.06 2.64 4.87
N PHE A 96 11.63 1.90 3.85
CA PHE A 96 10.26 1.90 3.38
C PHE A 96 9.38 1.05 4.30
N VAL A 97 8.25 1.60 4.75
CA VAL A 97 7.33 0.89 5.63
C VAL A 97 5.91 0.99 5.11
N GLY A 98 5.32 -0.14 4.76
CA GLY A 98 3.94 -0.16 4.28
C GLY A 98 3.55 -1.40 3.51
N GLY A 99 2.31 -1.39 3.03
CA GLY A 99 1.71 -2.53 2.33
C GLY A 99 1.35 -2.25 0.87
N SER A 100 1.61 -1.04 0.35
CA SER A 100 1.31 -0.67 -1.03
C SER A 100 2.44 -1.09 -1.97
N GLY A 101 2.44 -2.39 -2.34
CA GLY A 101 3.53 -2.98 -3.12
C GLY A 101 3.82 -2.27 -4.43
N LEU A 102 2.78 -1.74 -5.10
CA LEU A 102 2.97 -0.99 -6.34
C LEU A 102 3.72 0.34 -6.10
N TYR A 103 3.48 1.02 -4.97
CA TYR A 103 4.23 2.22 -4.58
C TYR A 103 5.72 1.90 -4.39
N ILE A 104 6.00 0.82 -3.64
CA ILE A 104 7.37 0.37 -3.40
C ILE A 104 8.05 0.01 -4.73
N LYS A 105 7.36 -0.75 -5.60
CA LYS A 105 7.91 -1.15 -6.89
C LYS A 105 8.18 0.06 -7.79
N ALA A 106 7.25 1.02 -7.86
CA ALA A 106 7.43 2.24 -8.65
C ALA A 106 8.60 3.09 -8.16
N ALA A 107 8.80 3.21 -6.84
CA ALA A 107 9.90 3.98 -6.26
C ALA A 107 11.27 3.33 -6.50
N LEU A 108 11.37 2.01 -6.33
CA LEU A 108 12.64 1.31 -6.19
C LEU A 108 13.16 0.63 -7.46
N TYR A 109 12.32 0.48 -8.47
CA TYR A 109 12.69 -0.15 -9.75
C TYR A 109 12.62 0.87 -10.88
N ASP A 110 13.16 0.53 -12.06
CA ASP A 110 13.08 1.33 -13.28
C ASP A 110 11.67 1.34 -13.89
N TYR A 111 10.68 1.51 -13.01
CA TYR A 111 9.27 1.53 -13.36
C TYR A 111 8.96 2.77 -14.20
N LYS A 112 8.73 2.56 -15.50
CA LYS A 112 8.34 3.63 -16.41
C LYS A 112 6.85 3.88 -16.26
N LEU A 113 6.49 5.06 -15.77
CA LEU A 113 5.13 5.55 -15.76
C LEU A 113 4.91 6.32 -17.07
N VAL A 114 4.10 5.79 -17.95
CA VAL A 114 3.71 6.46 -19.19
C VAL A 114 2.47 7.31 -18.89
N ASN A 115 2.48 8.54 -19.39
CA ASN A 115 1.27 9.36 -19.40
C ASN A 115 0.38 8.80 -20.52
N GLU A 116 -0.54 7.92 -20.16
CA GLU A 116 -1.44 7.27 -21.10
C GLU A 116 -2.59 8.25 -21.40
N GLU A 117 -2.79 8.59 -22.67
CA GLU A 117 -4.04 9.22 -23.07
C GLU A 117 -5.18 8.24 -22.85
N PHE A 118 -6.25 8.73 -22.23
CA PHE A 118 -7.42 7.92 -21.95
C PHE A 118 -8.34 7.94 -23.16
N HIS A 119 -8.61 6.77 -23.74
CA HIS A 119 -9.48 6.61 -24.89
C HIS A 119 -10.87 6.18 -24.43
N SER A 120 -11.84 7.10 -24.49
CA SER A 120 -13.22 6.89 -24.04
C SER A 120 -14.01 5.88 -24.89
N GLU A 121 -13.57 5.59 -26.11
CA GLU A 121 -14.20 4.61 -27.00
C GLU A 121 -14.28 3.21 -26.40
N PHE A 122 -13.38 2.86 -25.48
CA PHE A 122 -13.39 1.58 -24.79
C PHE A 122 -14.49 1.48 -23.72
N ASP A 123 -15.12 2.59 -23.35
CA ASP A 123 -16.19 2.60 -22.34
C ASP A 123 -17.49 2.00 -22.89
N GLU A 124 -17.70 2.03 -24.21
CA GLU A 124 -18.87 1.47 -24.88
C GLU A 124 -18.77 -0.05 -25.14
N LEU A 125 -17.56 -0.63 -25.11
CA LEU A 125 -17.35 -2.05 -25.37
C LEU A 125 -17.73 -2.91 -24.15
N THR A 126 -18.23 -4.11 -24.41
CA THR A 126 -18.44 -5.15 -23.41
C THR A 126 -17.09 -5.72 -22.94
N ASN A 127 -17.09 -6.41 -21.82
CA ASN A 127 -15.84 -7.01 -21.30
C ASN A 127 -15.29 -8.10 -22.23
N GLU A 128 -16.16 -8.84 -22.91
CA GLU A 128 -15.80 -9.86 -23.90
C GLU A 128 -15.14 -9.23 -25.13
N GLU A 129 -15.70 -8.12 -25.64
CA GLU A 129 -15.13 -7.38 -26.77
C GLU A 129 -13.75 -6.83 -26.42
N LEU A 130 -13.62 -6.17 -25.25
CA LEU A 130 -12.32 -5.67 -24.76
C LEU A 130 -11.27 -6.80 -24.67
N LEU A 131 -11.66 -7.97 -24.13
CA LEU A 131 -10.75 -9.10 -24.00
C LEU A 131 -10.35 -9.66 -25.38
N ASN A 132 -11.29 -9.73 -26.33
CA ASN A 132 -11.04 -10.22 -27.67
C ASN A 132 -10.08 -9.28 -28.42
N GLU A 133 -10.26 -7.96 -28.33
CA GLU A 133 -9.34 -6.99 -28.92
C GLU A 133 -7.91 -7.14 -28.39
N ILE A 134 -7.75 -7.33 -27.08
CA ILE A 134 -6.43 -7.58 -26.49
C ILE A 134 -5.81 -8.86 -27.06
N LYS A 135 -6.59 -9.96 -27.10
CA LYS A 135 -6.12 -11.27 -27.58
C LYS A 135 -5.74 -11.30 -29.05
N MET A 136 -6.30 -10.40 -29.86
CA MET A 136 -5.87 -10.26 -31.26
C MET A 136 -4.45 -9.70 -31.39
N ILE A 137 -3.94 -9.04 -30.36
CA ILE A 137 -2.63 -8.36 -30.38
C ILE A 137 -1.58 -9.17 -29.59
N HIS A 138 -1.94 -9.67 -28.41
CA HIS A 138 -1.06 -10.51 -27.58
C HIS A 138 -1.86 -11.38 -26.60
N ASP A 139 -1.24 -12.46 -26.15
CA ASP A 139 -1.83 -13.28 -25.08
C ASP A 139 -1.94 -12.50 -23.77
N THR A 140 -3.05 -12.75 -23.05
CA THR A 140 -3.31 -12.10 -21.76
C THR A 140 -3.98 -13.05 -20.77
N ASP A 141 -3.60 -12.93 -19.51
CA ASP A 141 -4.21 -13.61 -18.35
C ASP A 141 -5.29 -12.74 -17.66
N ILE A 142 -5.65 -11.60 -18.25
CA ILE A 142 -6.65 -10.71 -17.65
C ILE A 142 -8.01 -11.41 -17.68
N HIS A 143 -8.59 -11.58 -16.48
CA HIS A 143 -9.91 -12.17 -16.35
C HIS A 143 -10.99 -11.24 -16.93
N VAL A 144 -11.94 -11.80 -17.70
CA VAL A 144 -13.00 -11.05 -18.39
C VAL A 144 -13.79 -10.09 -17.49
N ASN A 145 -14.02 -10.44 -16.23
CA ASN A 145 -14.71 -9.59 -15.27
C ASN A 145 -13.85 -8.43 -14.73
N ASN A 146 -12.62 -8.28 -15.16
CA ASN A 146 -11.73 -7.21 -14.70
C ASN A 146 -11.66 -6.05 -15.70
N ARG A 147 -12.83 -5.40 -15.93
CA ARG A 147 -12.99 -4.30 -16.89
C ARG A 147 -11.88 -3.24 -16.76
N LYS A 148 -11.55 -2.82 -15.54
CA LYS A 148 -10.51 -1.79 -15.31
C LYS A 148 -9.15 -2.20 -15.87
N ARG A 149 -8.78 -3.49 -15.78
CA ARG A 149 -7.53 -3.99 -16.36
C ARG A 149 -7.62 -4.14 -17.86
N LEU A 150 -8.77 -4.56 -18.39
CA LEU A 150 -8.99 -4.68 -19.84
C LEU A 150 -8.87 -3.32 -20.52
N VAL A 151 -9.62 -2.31 -20.05
CA VAL A 151 -9.57 -0.94 -20.58
C VAL A 151 -8.15 -0.37 -20.49
N ARG A 152 -7.49 -0.55 -19.35
CA ARG A 152 -6.11 -0.08 -19.17
C ARG A 152 -5.14 -0.74 -20.14
N GLU A 153 -5.27 -2.02 -20.41
CA GLU A 153 -4.40 -2.74 -21.33
C GLU A 153 -4.58 -2.26 -22.77
N LEU A 154 -5.84 -2.06 -23.21
CA LEU A 154 -6.13 -1.48 -24.51
C LEU A 154 -5.60 -0.05 -24.66
N ASN A 155 -5.75 0.79 -23.62
CA ASN A 155 -5.15 2.12 -23.64
C ASN A 155 -3.62 2.06 -23.81
N LYS A 156 -2.93 1.13 -23.16
CA LYS A 156 -1.49 0.94 -23.34
C LYS A 156 -1.15 0.51 -24.76
N ILE A 157 -1.89 -0.44 -25.31
CA ILE A 157 -1.72 -0.90 -26.69
C ILE A 157 -1.86 0.27 -27.66
N LYS A 158 -2.93 1.04 -27.53
CA LYS A 158 -3.23 2.18 -28.42
C LYS A 158 -2.18 3.28 -28.33
N ASN A 159 -1.66 3.53 -27.15
CA ASN A 159 -0.60 4.50 -26.90
C ASN A 159 0.81 3.97 -27.25
N ASN A 160 0.91 2.80 -27.91
CA ASN A 160 2.18 2.12 -28.14
C ASN A 160 3.05 1.96 -26.88
N SER A 161 2.40 1.91 -25.73
CA SER A 161 3.04 1.77 -24.41
C SER A 161 3.05 0.33 -23.93
N VAL A 162 2.91 -0.63 -24.83
CA VAL A 162 3.01 -2.06 -24.51
C VAL A 162 4.43 -2.31 -24.00
N ASN A 163 4.55 -2.43 -22.70
CA ASN A 163 5.80 -2.83 -22.11
C ASN A 163 6.12 -4.24 -22.64
N THR A 164 7.09 -4.31 -23.53
CA THR A 164 7.83 -5.54 -23.70
C THR A 164 8.17 -6.06 -22.30
N SER A 165 8.11 -7.36 -22.12
CA SER A 165 8.37 -8.10 -20.88
C SER A 165 9.80 -7.89 -20.32
N GLU A 166 10.27 -6.65 -20.29
CA GLU A 166 11.54 -6.30 -19.67
C GLU A 166 11.40 -6.50 -18.16
N ILE A 167 12.21 -7.41 -17.66
CA ILE A 167 12.36 -7.61 -16.21
C ILE A 167 12.79 -6.27 -15.62
N MET A 168 11.90 -5.63 -14.87
CA MET A 168 12.21 -4.35 -14.19
C MET A 168 13.42 -4.53 -13.29
N LYS A 169 14.45 -3.71 -13.52
CA LYS A 169 15.69 -3.76 -12.75
C LYS A 169 15.58 -2.90 -11.49
N PRO A 170 16.09 -3.37 -10.37
CA PRO A 170 16.20 -2.53 -9.17
C PRO A 170 17.19 -1.39 -9.43
N LEU A 171 16.83 -0.19 -8.99
CA LEU A 171 17.70 1.02 -9.06
C LEU A 171 18.62 1.14 -7.85
N TYR A 172 18.39 0.34 -6.81
CA TYR A 172 19.06 0.39 -5.52
C TYR A 172 19.43 -1.03 -5.06
N ASP A 173 20.26 -1.13 -4.04
CA ASP A 173 20.47 -2.36 -3.29
C ASP A 173 19.31 -2.54 -2.30
N ILE A 174 18.37 -3.44 -2.59
CA ILE A 174 17.08 -3.55 -1.90
C ILE A 174 17.01 -4.83 -1.10
N VAL A 175 16.73 -4.70 0.20
CA VAL A 175 16.38 -5.83 1.07
C VAL A 175 14.92 -5.71 1.46
N VAL A 176 14.10 -6.70 1.11
CA VAL A 176 12.66 -6.71 1.41
C VAL A 176 12.38 -7.70 2.53
N ILE A 177 12.00 -7.16 3.69
CA ILE A 177 11.59 -7.90 4.88
C ILE A 177 10.07 -7.94 4.95
N GLY A 178 9.52 -9.12 4.92
CA GLY A 178 8.09 -9.37 5.11
C GLY A 178 7.81 -9.90 6.52
N LEU A 179 6.88 -9.27 7.25
CA LEU A 179 6.36 -9.84 8.49
C LEU A 179 5.12 -10.68 8.19
N THR A 180 5.05 -11.86 8.79
CA THR A 180 3.96 -12.80 8.60
C THR A 180 3.56 -13.49 9.91
N THR A 181 2.41 -14.14 9.90
CA THR A 181 1.92 -15.03 10.96
C THR A 181 0.94 -16.03 10.37
N ASP A 182 0.50 -16.99 11.15
CA ASP A 182 -0.52 -17.95 10.75
C ASP A 182 -1.81 -17.24 10.31
N ARG A 183 -2.50 -17.85 9.36
CA ARG A 183 -3.67 -17.23 8.72
C ARG A 183 -4.80 -16.94 9.70
N ASP A 184 -5.08 -17.86 10.61
CA ASP A 184 -6.18 -17.71 11.56
C ASP A 184 -5.86 -16.61 12.58
N LYS A 185 -4.63 -16.59 13.07
CA LYS A 185 -4.13 -15.51 13.93
C LYS A 185 -4.14 -14.16 13.23
N LEU A 186 -3.76 -14.11 11.96
CA LEU A 186 -3.83 -12.89 11.17
C LEU A 186 -5.27 -12.36 11.05
N TYR A 187 -6.24 -13.24 10.82
CA TYR A 187 -7.64 -12.84 10.70
C TYR A 187 -8.21 -12.33 12.02
N GLU A 188 -7.83 -12.96 13.13
CA GLU A 188 -8.15 -12.46 14.48
C GLU A 188 -7.59 -11.03 14.68
N ILE A 189 -6.30 -10.83 14.40
CA ILE A 189 -5.63 -9.53 14.52
C ILE A 189 -6.32 -8.47 13.66
N ILE A 190 -6.64 -8.79 12.39
CA ILE A 190 -7.31 -7.86 11.49
C ILE A 190 -8.70 -7.50 12.00
N ASN A 191 -9.47 -8.47 12.47
CA ASN A 191 -10.81 -8.22 12.97
C ASN A 191 -10.77 -7.35 14.25
N ASN A 192 -9.92 -7.72 15.21
CA ASN A 192 -9.74 -6.97 16.46
C ASN A 192 -9.28 -5.52 16.20
N ARG A 193 -8.42 -5.32 15.18
CA ARG A 193 -7.98 -3.98 14.80
C ARG A 193 -9.14 -3.11 14.31
N VAL A 194 -10.08 -3.64 13.54
CA VAL A 194 -11.28 -2.91 13.13
C VAL A 194 -12.12 -2.52 14.34
N ASP A 195 -12.28 -3.42 15.31
CA ASP A 195 -13.01 -3.13 16.55
C ASP A 195 -12.32 -2.05 17.38
N ILE A 196 -10.98 -2.03 17.42
CA ILE A 196 -10.20 -0.96 18.07
C ILE A 196 -10.39 0.37 17.33
N MET A 197 -10.28 0.41 16.00
CA MET A 197 -10.48 1.62 15.21
C MET A 197 -11.87 2.25 15.46
N LEU A 198 -12.91 1.43 15.57
CA LEU A 198 -14.26 1.91 15.89
C LEU A 198 -14.32 2.52 17.28
N LYS A 199 -13.68 1.91 18.29
CA LYS A 199 -13.58 2.45 19.65
C LYS A 199 -12.77 3.74 19.71
N GLU A 200 -11.76 3.89 18.86
CA GLU A 200 -10.93 5.09 18.72
C GLU A 200 -11.64 6.23 17.97
N GLY A 201 -12.81 5.95 17.37
CA GLY A 201 -13.64 6.95 16.72
C GLY A 201 -13.60 6.95 15.19
N LEU A 202 -13.33 5.83 14.55
CA LEU A 202 -13.35 5.70 13.09
C LEU A 202 -14.66 6.21 12.47
N GLU A 203 -15.82 5.88 13.10
CA GLU A 203 -17.11 6.36 12.63
C GLU A 203 -17.17 7.88 12.62
N LYS A 204 -16.69 8.53 13.69
CA LYS A 204 -16.66 10.00 13.80
C LYS A 204 -15.69 10.64 12.80
N GLU A 205 -14.53 10.04 12.58
CA GLU A 205 -13.58 10.49 11.56
C GLU A 205 -14.25 10.50 10.19
N VAL A 206 -14.87 9.39 9.79
CA VAL A 206 -15.52 9.25 8.49
C VAL A 206 -16.76 10.14 8.38
N LYS A 207 -17.56 10.25 9.45
CA LYS A 207 -18.74 11.14 9.49
C LYS A 207 -18.36 12.60 9.26
N THR A 208 -17.22 13.02 9.81
CA THR A 208 -16.71 14.40 9.61
C THR A 208 -16.38 14.68 8.14
N LEU A 209 -15.84 13.70 7.42
CA LEU A 209 -15.55 13.82 5.99
C LEU A 209 -16.84 13.80 5.16
N TYR A 210 -17.77 12.93 5.53
CA TYR A 210 -19.08 12.81 4.89
C TYR A 210 -19.88 14.11 4.99
N ASP A 211 -19.97 14.70 6.19
CA ASP A 211 -20.70 15.95 6.42
C ASP A 211 -20.09 17.15 5.69
N LYS A 212 -18.81 17.10 5.38
CA LYS A 212 -18.13 18.10 4.53
C LYS A 212 -18.36 17.86 3.02
N GLY A 213 -19.12 16.84 2.64
CA GLY A 213 -19.37 16.48 1.25
C GLY A 213 -18.14 15.99 0.49
N ILE A 214 -17.14 15.47 1.19
CA ILE A 214 -15.90 14.97 0.56
C ILE A 214 -16.22 13.67 -0.17
N ASN A 215 -16.05 13.67 -1.49
CA ASN A 215 -16.23 12.49 -2.33
C ASN A 215 -15.03 12.37 -3.27
N SER A 216 -13.97 11.72 -2.81
CA SER A 216 -12.70 11.59 -3.50
C SER A 216 -12.33 10.15 -3.74
N LYS A 217 -11.38 9.92 -4.66
CA LYS A 217 -10.84 8.59 -4.93
C LYS A 217 -10.27 7.91 -3.68
N ALA A 218 -9.72 8.69 -2.74
CA ALA A 218 -9.23 8.17 -1.47
C ALA A 218 -10.39 7.56 -0.65
N ILE A 219 -11.53 8.25 -0.58
CA ILE A 219 -12.73 7.76 0.11
C ILE A 219 -13.32 6.54 -0.61
N GLU A 220 -13.48 6.59 -1.93
CA GLU A 220 -14.06 5.50 -2.72
C GLU A 220 -13.26 4.19 -2.65
N THR A 221 -11.95 4.29 -2.46
CA THR A 221 -11.06 3.11 -2.44
C THR A 221 -10.61 2.71 -1.05
N GLY A 222 -10.63 3.63 -0.08
CA GLY A 222 -10.18 3.41 1.29
C GLY A 222 -11.07 2.43 2.04
N ILE A 223 -10.46 1.39 2.62
CA ILE A 223 -11.17 0.45 3.49
C ILE A 223 -11.46 1.14 4.82
N GLY A 224 -12.69 1.01 5.29
CA GLY A 224 -13.21 1.75 6.43
C GLY A 224 -14.04 2.96 5.98
N TYR A 225 -13.54 3.73 5.03
CA TYR A 225 -14.19 4.94 4.53
C TYR A 225 -15.35 4.61 3.60
N LYS A 226 -15.13 3.88 2.53
CA LYS A 226 -16.16 3.54 1.54
C LYS A 226 -17.32 2.73 2.13
N GLU A 227 -17.05 1.89 3.13
CA GLU A 227 -18.08 1.08 3.77
C GLU A 227 -18.95 1.95 4.69
N LEU A 228 -18.34 2.86 5.47
CA LEU A 228 -19.09 3.78 6.33
C LEU A 228 -19.83 4.86 5.52
N TYR A 229 -19.33 5.28 4.35
CA TYR A 229 -20.10 6.14 3.44
C TYR A 229 -21.41 5.46 2.99
N LYS A 230 -21.38 4.16 2.67
CA LYS A 230 -22.60 3.41 2.36
C LYS A 230 -23.58 3.37 3.52
N TYR A 231 -23.08 3.23 4.74
CA TYR A 231 -23.90 3.30 5.94
C TYR A 231 -24.53 4.70 6.09
N PHE A 232 -23.77 5.78 5.93
CA PHE A 232 -24.32 7.14 6.00
C PHE A 232 -25.29 7.47 4.86
N ASN A 233 -25.13 6.85 3.71
CA ASN A 233 -26.10 6.92 2.59
C ASN A 233 -27.34 6.04 2.81
N HIS A 234 -27.46 5.34 3.94
CA HIS A 234 -28.55 4.38 4.23
C HIS A 234 -28.65 3.21 3.25
N GLU A 235 -27.55 2.86 2.56
CA GLU A 235 -27.48 1.71 1.65
C GLU A 235 -27.35 0.38 2.40
N ILE A 236 -26.68 0.40 3.56
CA ILE A 236 -26.42 -0.74 4.42
C ILE A 236 -26.54 -0.35 5.91
N SER A 237 -26.73 -1.32 6.78
CA SER A 237 -26.69 -1.11 8.24
C SER A 237 -25.23 -0.89 8.73
N PHE A 238 -25.08 -0.37 9.95
CA PHE A 238 -23.78 -0.21 10.58
C PHE A 238 -23.05 -1.55 10.75
N ASP A 239 -23.76 -2.59 11.20
CA ASP A 239 -23.17 -3.91 11.39
C ASP A 239 -22.70 -4.53 10.06
N GLU A 240 -23.45 -4.32 8.98
CA GLU A 240 -23.03 -4.73 7.64
C GLU A 240 -21.78 -3.97 7.20
N ALA A 241 -21.69 -2.67 7.44
CA ALA A 241 -20.51 -1.87 7.14
C ALA A 241 -19.26 -2.40 7.89
N VAL A 242 -19.38 -2.66 9.20
CA VAL A 242 -18.30 -3.23 10.02
C VAL A 242 -17.85 -4.60 9.50
N ASN A 243 -18.79 -5.48 9.18
CA ASN A 243 -18.49 -6.80 8.62
C ASN A 243 -17.78 -6.70 7.26
N LEU A 244 -18.18 -5.74 6.41
CA LEU A 244 -17.52 -5.46 5.14
C LEU A 244 -16.10 -4.92 5.34
N ILE A 245 -15.87 -4.02 6.29
CA ILE A 245 -14.53 -3.52 6.63
C ILE A 245 -13.62 -4.69 7.02
N LYS A 246 -14.05 -5.55 7.94
CA LYS A 246 -13.30 -6.75 8.36
C LYS A 246 -12.99 -7.67 7.16
N LYS A 247 -14.00 -7.97 6.33
CA LYS A 247 -13.85 -8.79 5.12
C LYS A 247 -12.86 -8.18 4.12
N ASN A 248 -13.00 -6.89 3.82
CA ASN A 248 -12.17 -6.18 2.85
C ASN A 248 -10.73 -6.04 3.33
N SER A 249 -10.51 -5.86 4.64
CA SER A 249 -9.18 -5.83 5.26
C SER A 249 -8.49 -7.20 5.13
N ARG A 250 -9.18 -8.31 5.38
CA ARG A 250 -8.64 -9.67 5.16
C ARG A 250 -8.31 -9.91 3.67
N ASN A 251 -9.17 -9.47 2.76
CA ASN A 251 -8.92 -9.58 1.33
C ASN A 251 -7.73 -8.71 0.88
N TYR A 252 -7.55 -7.55 1.50
CA TYR A 252 -6.39 -6.69 1.24
C TYR A 252 -5.09 -7.37 1.69
N ALA A 253 -5.08 -7.98 2.88
CA ALA A 253 -3.94 -8.75 3.36
C ALA A 253 -3.54 -9.90 2.38
N LYS A 254 -4.53 -10.63 1.83
CA LYS A 254 -4.26 -11.66 0.80
C LYS A 254 -3.59 -11.07 -0.44
N ARG A 255 -4.09 -9.91 -0.93
CA ARG A 255 -3.50 -9.24 -2.10
C ARG A 255 -2.07 -8.78 -1.83
N GLN A 256 -1.76 -8.33 -0.60
CA GLN A 256 -0.40 -7.97 -0.21
C GLN A 256 0.53 -9.18 -0.29
N TYR A 257 0.17 -10.32 0.30
CA TYR A 257 0.96 -11.56 0.18
C TYR A 257 1.19 -11.97 -1.27
N THR A 258 0.14 -11.99 -2.08
CA THR A 258 0.25 -12.34 -3.51
C THR A 258 1.22 -11.40 -4.21
N PHE A 259 1.11 -10.10 -3.99
CA PHE A 259 2.01 -9.14 -4.62
C PHE A 259 3.47 -9.34 -4.21
N PHE A 260 3.75 -9.40 -2.91
CA PHE A 260 5.12 -9.49 -2.43
C PHE A 260 5.78 -10.85 -2.72
N ASN A 261 5.02 -11.92 -2.76
CA ASN A 261 5.53 -13.25 -3.15
C ASN A 261 5.88 -13.35 -4.63
N HIS A 262 5.11 -12.70 -5.50
CA HIS A 262 5.31 -12.83 -6.95
C HIS A 262 6.10 -11.69 -7.58
N GLN A 263 6.13 -10.53 -6.97
CA GLN A 263 6.68 -9.33 -7.58
C GLN A 263 7.98 -8.83 -6.94
N MET A 264 8.35 -9.34 -5.77
CA MET A 264 9.54 -8.92 -5.03
C MET A 264 10.19 -10.11 -4.33
N LYS A 265 11.53 -10.10 -4.22
CA LYS A 265 12.26 -11.10 -3.43
C LYS A 265 12.08 -10.77 -1.94
N THR A 266 11.00 -11.25 -1.35
CA THR A 266 10.65 -10.96 0.05
C THR A 266 11.14 -12.08 0.97
N ILE A 267 11.85 -11.68 2.01
CA ILE A 267 12.30 -12.58 3.08
C ILE A 267 11.29 -12.49 4.21
N TRP A 268 10.57 -13.57 4.46
CA TRP A 268 9.47 -13.58 5.42
C TRP A 268 9.95 -14.03 6.81
N PHE A 269 9.55 -13.25 7.82
CA PHE A 269 9.76 -13.54 9.24
C PHE A 269 8.43 -13.76 9.94
N ASN A 270 8.29 -14.92 10.60
CA ASN A 270 7.15 -15.15 11.49
C ASN A 270 7.28 -14.28 12.73
N VAL A 271 6.21 -13.55 13.04
CA VAL A 271 6.19 -12.66 14.19
C VAL A 271 5.94 -13.47 15.47
N ASP A 272 6.82 -13.32 16.43
CA ASP A 272 6.57 -13.75 17.80
C ASP A 272 5.84 -12.62 18.54
N PHE A 273 4.54 -12.78 18.76
CA PHE A 273 3.73 -11.78 19.46
C PHE A 273 3.95 -11.80 20.99
N ASN A 274 4.52 -12.86 21.54
CA ASN A 274 4.84 -12.97 22.97
C ASN A 274 6.22 -12.37 23.25
N ASP A 275 7.13 -12.46 22.28
CA ASP A 275 8.48 -11.88 22.34
C ASP A 275 8.82 -11.18 21.01
N PHE A 276 8.30 -9.97 20.85
CA PHE A 276 8.56 -9.20 19.61
C PHE A 276 10.03 -8.76 19.47
N ASP A 277 10.78 -8.68 20.57
CA ASP A 277 12.20 -8.32 20.56
C ASP A 277 13.05 -9.42 19.92
N LYS A 278 12.60 -10.67 20.00
CA LYS A 278 13.18 -11.78 19.24
C LYS A 278 13.00 -11.55 17.75
N THR A 279 11.78 -11.19 17.29
CA THR A 279 11.53 -10.85 15.87
C THR A 279 12.44 -9.73 15.40
N ILE A 280 12.62 -8.66 16.21
CA ILE A 280 13.53 -7.55 15.90
C ILE A 280 14.96 -8.05 15.76
N SER A 281 15.41 -8.89 16.68
CA SER A 281 16.77 -9.44 16.70
C SER A 281 17.05 -10.33 15.50
N ASP A 282 16.12 -11.20 15.15
CA ASP A 282 16.22 -12.09 13.98
C ASP A 282 16.35 -11.29 12.67
N VAL A 283 15.50 -10.26 12.50
CA VAL A 283 15.57 -9.38 11.33
C VAL A 283 16.88 -8.59 11.30
N TYR A 284 17.30 -8.03 12.44
CA TYR A 284 18.54 -7.24 12.52
C TYR A 284 19.78 -8.09 12.21
N ASN A 285 19.86 -9.30 12.77
CA ASN A 285 20.96 -10.24 12.49
C ASN A 285 21.00 -10.62 11.01
N HIS A 286 19.85 -10.85 10.41
CA HIS A 286 19.76 -11.12 8.97
C HIS A 286 20.33 -9.94 8.15
N LEU A 287 19.95 -8.70 8.48
CA LEU A 287 20.42 -7.50 7.77
C LEU A 287 21.95 -7.26 7.90
N ASN A 288 22.55 -7.70 8.99
CA ASN A 288 24.01 -7.60 9.19
C ASN A 288 24.80 -8.68 8.45
N ASN A 289 24.16 -9.81 8.14
CA ASN A 289 24.79 -10.91 7.40
C ASN A 289 24.56 -10.80 5.87
N TYR A 290 23.79 -9.81 5.44
CA TYR A 290 23.47 -9.53 4.05
C TYR A 290 24.33 -8.35 3.55
#